data_4a2d2b17f9c95d9712ba395ef3c3cff4
#
_entry.id   4a2d2b17f9c95d9712ba395ef3c3cff4
#
_cell.length_a   1.000
_cell.length_b   1.000
_cell.length_c   1.000
_cell.angle_alpha   90.00
_cell.angle_beta   90.00
_cell.angle_gamma   90.00
#
_symmetry.space_group_name_H-M   'P 1'
#
loop_
_entity.id
_entity.type
_entity.pdbx_description
1 polymer ?
#
loop_
_entity_poly.entity_id
_entity_poly.type
_entity_poly.pdbx_seq_one_letter_code
_entity_poly.pdbx_strand_id
1 'polypeptide(L)'
;DELADEMVNSGHSRIPVYKDDLDNVKGIAYARDILGFLSSDQKNNNVLTTEIIRQALFIPESKNLEELLNEFQERQVNIAIVVDEYGGVAGLVTMEDLLEEIVGEIRDEFDVGESEIEPLGEDEFLLDARIGIDQLNELMNVNIVSDGFDTVGGFLYHRLGKLPSSGDLVEYDGLTIMVI
;
A
#
# COMPACT_ATOMS: atom_id res chain seq x y z
N ASP A 1 -24.86 -7.13 11.46
CA ASP A 1 -25.06 -6.00 10.57
C ASP A 1 -23.88 -5.03 10.63
N GLU A 2 -23.49 -4.50 11.81
CA GLU A 2 -22.43 -3.50 11.98
C GLU A 2 -21.08 -3.91 11.36
N LEU A 3 -20.61 -5.15 11.57
CA LEU A 3 -19.37 -5.66 11.01
C LEU A 3 -19.42 -5.80 9.47
N ALA A 4 -20.57 -6.20 8.93
CA ALA A 4 -20.77 -6.29 7.48
C ALA A 4 -20.80 -4.89 6.84
N ASP A 5 -21.45 -3.94 7.50
CA ASP A 5 -21.51 -2.54 7.06
C ASP A 5 -20.10 -1.92 7.06
N GLU A 6 -19.29 -2.20 8.09
CA GLU A 6 -17.91 -1.72 8.18
C GLU A 6 -17.04 -2.28 7.03
N MET A 7 -17.17 -3.58 6.71
CA MET A 7 -16.45 -4.18 5.58
C MET A 7 -16.84 -3.58 4.23
N VAL A 8 -18.11 -3.28 4.03
CA VAL A 8 -18.59 -2.64 2.80
C VAL A 8 -18.07 -1.21 2.69
N ASN A 9 -18.12 -0.45 3.79
CA ASN A 9 -17.71 0.95 3.80
C ASN A 9 -16.19 1.12 3.67
N SER A 10 -15.41 0.23 4.30
CA SER A 10 -13.94 0.27 4.24
C SER A 10 -13.35 -0.40 3.00
N GLY A 11 -14.12 -1.25 2.30
CA GLY A 11 -13.65 -2.04 1.17
C GLY A 11 -12.71 -3.19 1.54
N HIS A 12 -12.50 -3.44 2.84
CA HIS A 12 -11.57 -4.47 3.30
C HIS A 12 -12.23 -5.84 3.41
N SER A 13 -11.57 -6.87 2.89
CA SER A 13 -12.03 -8.27 2.97
C SER A 13 -11.71 -8.94 4.32
N ARG A 14 -10.82 -8.34 5.14
CA ARG A 14 -10.38 -8.85 6.44
C ARG A 14 -10.26 -7.70 7.42
N ILE A 15 -10.90 -7.80 8.57
CA ILE A 15 -10.90 -6.75 9.59
C ILE A 15 -10.54 -7.37 10.94
N PRO A 16 -9.55 -6.81 11.68
CA PRO A 16 -9.31 -7.17 13.07
C PRO A 16 -10.50 -6.82 13.95
N VAL A 17 -10.89 -7.72 14.84
CA VAL A 17 -11.94 -7.50 15.81
C VAL A 17 -11.33 -7.44 17.20
N TYR A 18 -11.57 -6.35 17.92
CA TYR A 18 -11.04 -6.14 19.26
C TYR A 18 -12.18 -5.91 20.27
N LYS A 19 -11.87 -6.00 21.54
CA LYS A 19 -12.82 -5.77 22.64
C LYS A 19 -12.27 -4.69 23.58
N ASP A 20 -13.02 -3.64 23.77
CA ASP A 20 -12.77 -2.51 24.67
C ASP A 20 -11.57 -1.63 24.24
N ASP A 21 -10.41 -2.23 23.93
CA ASP A 21 -9.15 -1.58 23.55
C ASP A 21 -8.56 -2.26 22.31
N LEU A 22 -7.83 -1.48 21.48
CA LEU A 22 -7.14 -1.98 20.29
C LEU A 22 -6.10 -3.07 20.62
N ASP A 23 -5.50 -3.01 21.80
CA ASP A 23 -4.56 -4.02 22.27
C ASP A 23 -5.22 -5.37 22.57
N ASN A 24 -6.56 -5.41 22.67
CA ASN A 24 -7.32 -6.61 23.01
C ASN A 24 -7.98 -7.23 21.76
N VAL A 25 -7.17 -7.53 20.74
CA VAL A 25 -7.64 -8.20 19.53
C VAL A 25 -8.16 -9.60 19.82
N LYS A 26 -9.38 -9.90 19.41
CA LYS A 26 -10.08 -11.20 19.60
C LYS A 26 -9.90 -12.13 18.42
N GLY A 27 -9.58 -11.59 17.25
CA GLY A 27 -9.35 -12.33 16.02
C GLY A 27 -9.60 -11.49 14.78
N ILE A 28 -9.68 -12.18 13.64
CA ILE A 28 -9.91 -11.57 12.32
C ILE A 28 -11.27 -12.03 11.79
N ALA A 29 -12.09 -11.09 11.37
CA ALA A 29 -13.30 -11.34 10.62
C ALA A 29 -13.00 -11.33 9.11
N TYR A 30 -13.59 -12.28 8.38
CA TYR A 30 -13.44 -12.42 6.94
C TYR A 30 -14.78 -12.15 6.25
N ALA A 31 -14.79 -11.31 5.21
CA ALA A 31 -16.00 -11.00 4.44
C ALA A 31 -16.69 -12.26 3.90
N ARG A 32 -15.91 -13.28 3.46
CA ARG A 32 -16.44 -14.55 2.98
C ARG A 32 -17.23 -15.31 4.04
N ASP A 33 -16.77 -15.31 5.30
CA ASP A 33 -17.42 -16.01 6.39
C ASP A 33 -18.73 -15.29 6.79
N ILE A 34 -18.70 -13.95 6.78
CA ILE A 34 -19.89 -13.12 7.00
C ILE A 34 -20.94 -13.36 5.90
N LEU A 35 -20.54 -13.38 4.63
CA LEU A 35 -21.44 -13.67 3.51
C LEU A 35 -22.03 -15.07 3.62
N GLY A 36 -21.23 -16.07 4.02
CA GLY A 36 -21.69 -17.44 4.30
C GLY A 36 -22.75 -17.48 5.38
N PHE A 37 -22.55 -16.71 6.46
CA PHE A 37 -23.51 -16.61 7.56
C PHE A 37 -24.80 -15.90 7.14
N LEU A 38 -24.72 -14.76 6.43
CA LEU A 38 -25.89 -14.01 5.98
C LEU A 38 -26.77 -14.79 4.99
N SER A 39 -26.16 -15.71 4.22
CA SER A 39 -26.86 -16.57 3.26
C SER A 39 -27.44 -17.83 3.89
N SER A 40 -27.10 -18.16 5.15
CA SER A 40 -27.68 -19.28 5.86
C SER A 40 -28.98 -18.89 6.57
N ASP A 41 -29.96 -19.81 6.58
CA ASP A 41 -31.27 -19.60 7.27
C ASP A 41 -31.14 -19.50 8.81
N GLN A 42 -29.93 -19.54 9.36
CA GLN A 42 -29.66 -19.48 10.80
C GLN A 42 -29.59 -18.04 11.34
N LYS A 43 -30.64 -17.27 11.14
CA LYS A 43 -30.78 -15.90 11.68
C LYS A 43 -31.05 -15.84 13.19
N ASN A 44 -30.49 -16.73 13.99
CA ASN A 44 -30.60 -16.62 15.45
C ASN A 44 -29.49 -15.66 15.96
N ASN A 45 -29.92 -14.49 16.36
CA ASN A 45 -29.14 -13.29 16.70
C ASN A 45 -28.05 -13.39 17.81
N ASN A 46 -27.75 -14.56 18.36
CA ASN A 46 -26.81 -14.70 19.49
C ASN A 46 -25.61 -15.61 19.24
N VAL A 47 -25.44 -16.20 18.04
CA VAL A 47 -24.32 -17.13 17.72
C VAL A 47 -23.15 -16.41 17.05
N LEU A 48 -23.28 -15.12 16.83
CA LEU A 48 -22.59 -14.33 15.80
C LEU A 48 -21.10 -14.10 15.97
N THR A 49 -20.55 -14.08 17.17
CA THR A 49 -19.19 -13.54 17.34
C THR A 49 -18.10 -14.59 17.33
N THR A 50 -18.33 -15.78 17.82
CA THR A 50 -17.29 -16.80 17.96
C THR A 50 -17.11 -17.70 16.73
N GLU A 51 -18.14 -17.82 15.86
CA GLU A 51 -18.07 -18.67 14.66
C GLU A 51 -17.54 -17.95 13.43
N ILE A 52 -17.64 -16.59 13.40
CA ILE A 52 -17.24 -15.75 12.26
C ILE A 52 -15.82 -15.18 12.45
N ILE A 53 -15.33 -15.10 13.71
CA ILE A 53 -14.02 -14.57 14.06
C ILE A 53 -13.01 -15.71 14.10
N ARG A 54 -12.03 -15.68 13.20
CA ARG A 54 -10.90 -16.62 13.21
C ARG A 54 -9.81 -16.14 14.14
N GLN A 55 -9.05 -17.07 14.71
CA GLN A 55 -7.91 -16.73 15.54
C GLN A 55 -6.90 -15.90 14.76
N ALA A 56 -6.46 -14.77 15.34
CA ALA A 56 -5.41 -13.94 14.76
C ALA A 56 -4.04 -14.59 14.95
N LEU A 57 -3.15 -14.42 13.98
CA LEU A 57 -1.73 -14.65 14.15
C LEU A 57 -1.12 -13.41 14.78
N PHE A 58 -0.38 -13.56 15.88
CA PHE A 58 0.36 -12.48 16.52
C PHE A 58 1.85 -12.67 16.28
N ILE A 59 2.55 -11.61 15.90
CA ILE A 59 3.98 -11.62 15.64
C ILE A 59 4.65 -10.41 16.30
N PRO A 60 5.92 -10.51 16.73
CA PRO A 60 6.68 -9.35 17.20
C PRO A 60 7.14 -8.49 16.01
N GLU A 61 7.40 -7.19 16.25
CA GLU A 61 7.96 -6.25 15.24
C GLU A 61 9.30 -6.74 14.67
N SER A 62 10.09 -7.45 15.45
CA SER A 62 11.39 -7.99 15.04
C SER A 62 11.32 -9.24 14.15
N LYS A 63 10.11 -9.71 13.79
CA LYS A 63 9.92 -10.90 12.95
C LYS A 63 10.55 -10.71 11.57
N ASN A 64 11.38 -11.67 11.15
CA ASN A 64 11.98 -11.66 9.82
C ASN A 64 10.92 -11.93 8.74
N LEU A 65 11.02 -11.22 7.60
CA LEU A 65 10.05 -11.32 6.49
C LEU A 65 9.98 -12.73 5.89
N GLU A 66 11.12 -13.42 5.72
CA GLU A 66 11.17 -14.79 5.19
C GLU A 66 10.47 -15.77 6.13
N GLU A 67 10.71 -15.64 7.44
CA GLU A 67 10.04 -16.47 8.44
C GLU A 67 8.53 -16.19 8.50
N LEU A 68 8.14 -14.92 8.35
CA LEU A 68 6.73 -14.52 8.33
C LEU A 68 6.02 -15.07 7.09
N LEU A 69 6.66 -15.02 5.93
CA LEU A 69 6.13 -15.59 4.69
C LEU A 69 5.89 -17.11 4.83
N ASN A 70 6.86 -17.83 5.38
CA ASN A 70 6.72 -19.26 5.64
C ASN A 70 5.57 -19.55 6.63
N GLU A 71 5.45 -18.76 7.70
CA GLU A 71 4.38 -18.94 8.69
C GLU A 71 2.99 -18.64 8.10
N PHE A 72 2.86 -17.63 7.23
CA PHE A 72 1.63 -17.36 6.50
C PHE A 72 1.22 -18.53 5.62
N GLN A 73 2.18 -19.15 4.91
CA GLN A 73 1.93 -20.32 4.06
C GLN A 73 1.54 -21.55 4.88
N GLU A 74 2.28 -21.85 5.96
CA GLU A 74 2.00 -23.01 6.82
C GLU A 74 0.63 -22.92 7.49
N ARG A 75 0.27 -21.74 8.00
CA ARG A 75 -0.99 -21.49 8.68
C ARG A 75 -2.16 -21.18 7.75
N GLN A 76 -1.88 -20.97 6.46
CA GLN A 76 -2.87 -20.56 5.46
C GLN A 76 -3.62 -19.27 5.85
N VAL A 77 -2.89 -18.30 6.40
CA VAL A 77 -3.40 -16.97 6.76
C VAL A 77 -2.68 -15.90 5.95
N ASN A 78 -3.32 -14.76 5.72
CA ASN A 78 -2.80 -13.67 4.91
C ASN A 78 -2.72 -12.34 5.69
N ILE A 79 -2.91 -12.40 7.01
CA ILE A 79 -2.88 -11.22 7.89
C ILE A 79 -2.37 -11.62 9.26
N ALA A 80 -1.51 -10.80 9.85
CA ALA A 80 -1.03 -10.95 11.21
C ALA A 80 -1.14 -9.63 11.98
N ILE A 81 -1.31 -9.72 13.29
CA ILE A 81 -1.26 -8.58 14.21
C ILE A 81 0.18 -8.46 14.72
N VAL A 82 0.75 -7.28 14.57
CA VAL A 82 2.09 -6.97 15.07
C VAL A 82 2.00 -6.44 16.49
N VAL A 83 2.80 -6.99 17.39
CA VAL A 83 2.83 -6.61 18.81
C VAL A 83 4.21 -6.09 19.20
N ASP A 84 4.22 -5.06 20.03
CA ASP A 84 5.42 -4.49 20.64
C ASP A 84 5.95 -5.32 21.82
N GLU A 85 7.07 -4.87 22.43
CA GLU A 85 7.73 -5.54 23.56
C GLU A 85 6.88 -5.51 24.85
N TYR A 86 5.87 -4.66 24.90
CA TYR A 86 4.97 -4.49 26.05
C TYR A 86 3.66 -5.27 25.89
N GLY A 87 3.48 -5.91 24.70
CA GLY A 87 2.29 -6.66 24.35
C GLY A 87 1.14 -5.81 23.81
N GLY A 88 1.40 -4.53 23.50
CA GLY A 88 0.48 -3.64 22.79
C GLY A 88 0.46 -3.94 21.29
N VAL A 89 -0.63 -3.57 20.62
CA VAL A 89 -0.74 -3.71 19.17
C VAL A 89 -0.02 -2.55 18.49
N ALA A 90 1.09 -2.85 17.80
CA ALA A 90 1.84 -1.90 16.99
C ALA A 90 1.20 -1.68 15.60
N GLY A 91 0.52 -2.70 15.07
CA GLY A 91 -0.13 -2.62 13.77
C GLY A 91 -0.59 -3.98 13.27
N LEU A 92 -0.73 -4.08 11.96
CA LEU A 92 -0.98 -5.33 11.25
C LEU A 92 -0.09 -5.39 10.00
N VAL A 93 0.12 -6.59 9.50
CA VAL A 93 0.83 -6.84 8.24
C VAL A 93 0.06 -7.90 7.45
N THR A 94 0.01 -7.73 6.13
CA THR A 94 -0.66 -8.63 5.21
C THR A 94 0.34 -9.41 4.34
N MET A 95 -0.12 -10.43 3.65
CA MET A 95 0.67 -11.14 2.63
C MET A 95 1.01 -10.21 1.47
N GLU A 96 0.08 -9.33 1.14
CA GLU A 96 0.21 -8.32 0.11
C GLU A 96 1.40 -7.37 0.42
N ASP A 97 1.51 -6.87 1.66
CA ASP A 97 2.63 -6.01 2.12
C ASP A 97 3.98 -6.75 2.02
N LEU A 98 4.02 -8.04 2.39
CA LEU A 98 5.24 -8.84 2.26
C LEU A 98 5.66 -9.00 0.80
N LEU A 99 4.70 -9.26 -0.09
CA LEU A 99 4.99 -9.43 -1.50
C LEU A 99 5.47 -8.11 -2.12
N GLU A 100 4.90 -6.99 -1.72
CA GLU A 100 5.33 -5.66 -2.15
C GLU A 100 6.79 -5.39 -1.74
N GLU A 101 7.18 -5.74 -0.51
CA GLU A 101 8.56 -5.56 -0.03
C GLU A 101 9.57 -6.47 -0.75
N ILE A 102 9.16 -7.68 -1.17
CA ILE A 102 10.05 -8.66 -1.82
C ILE A 102 10.15 -8.42 -3.34
N VAL A 103 9.03 -8.10 -3.98
CA VAL A 103 8.91 -8.00 -5.46
C VAL A 103 9.00 -6.56 -5.94
N GLY A 104 8.86 -5.58 -5.03
CA GLY A 104 8.56 -4.19 -5.36
C GLY A 104 7.08 -4.06 -5.78
N GLU A 105 6.67 -2.88 -6.22
CA GLU A 105 5.33 -2.69 -6.75
C GLU A 105 5.05 -3.74 -7.84
N ILE A 106 4.12 -4.66 -7.57
CA ILE A 106 3.64 -5.62 -8.58
C ILE A 106 2.79 -4.77 -9.54
N ARG A 107 3.41 -4.30 -10.60
CA ARG A 107 2.67 -3.69 -11.71
C ARG A 107 1.81 -4.79 -12.33
N ASP A 108 0.51 -4.69 -12.20
CA ASP A 108 -0.43 -5.54 -12.91
C ASP A 108 -0.24 -5.28 -14.42
N GLU A 109 -0.18 -6.34 -15.24
CA GLU A 109 -0.16 -6.22 -16.72
C GLU A 109 -1.40 -5.45 -17.24
N PHE A 110 -2.39 -5.23 -16.39
CA PHE A 110 -3.62 -4.48 -16.64
C PHE A 110 -3.67 -3.11 -15.94
N ASP A 111 -2.65 -2.72 -15.15
CA ASP A 111 -2.47 -1.34 -14.71
C ASP A 111 -2.09 -0.48 -15.92
N VAL A 112 -3.08 -0.25 -16.76
CA VAL A 112 -3.17 0.89 -17.66
C VAL A 112 -3.51 2.13 -16.81
N GLY A 113 -2.85 2.27 -15.67
CA GLY A 113 -2.67 3.52 -14.96
C GLY A 113 -1.68 4.34 -15.78
N GLU A 114 -1.98 5.59 -15.99
CA GLU A 114 -1.24 6.60 -16.71
C GLU A 114 0.26 6.28 -16.72
N SER A 115 0.81 5.96 -17.88
CA SER A 115 2.21 5.58 -17.99
C SER A 115 3.03 6.71 -17.37
N GLU A 116 3.90 6.39 -16.41
CA GLU A 116 4.76 7.40 -15.76
C GLU A 116 5.51 8.27 -16.79
N ILE A 117 5.62 7.75 -18.01
CA ILE A 117 6.24 8.39 -19.17
C ILE A 117 5.34 8.18 -20.39
N GLU A 118 4.70 9.23 -20.88
CA GLU A 118 3.88 9.22 -22.09
C GLU A 118 4.53 10.09 -23.18
N PRO A 119 4.92 9.54 -24.32
CA PRO A 119 5.49 10.31 -25.41
C PRO A 119 4.41 11.19 -26.06
N LEU A 120 4.63 12.51 -26.12
CA LEU A 120 3.77 13.47 -26.81
C LEU A 120 4.29 13.82 -28.21
N GLY A 121 5.59 13.58 -28.48
CA GLY A 121 6.25 13.87 -29.75
C GLY A 121 7.62 13.20 -29.87
N GLU A 122 8.45 13.61 -30.83
CA GLU A 122 9.78 13.01 -31.03
C GLU A 122 10.73 13.28 -29.85
N ASP A 123 10.65 14.45 -29.21
CA ASP A 123 11.50 14.87 -28.10
C ASP A 123 10.66 15.46 -26.94
N GLU A 124 9.39 15.11 -26.86
CA GLU A 124 8.46 15.65 -25.86
C GLU A 124 7.74 14.50 -25.13
N PHE A 125 7.75 14.55 -23.80
CA PHE A 125 7.18 13.51 -22.93
C PHE A 125 6.35 14.16 -21.83
N LEU A 126 5.22 13.54 -21.51
CA LEU A 126 4.50 13.76 -20.26
C LEU A 126 5.05 12.81 -19.21
N LEU A 127 5.45 13.35 -18.07
CA LEU A 127 6.12 12.59 -17.02
C LEU A 127 5.39 12.74 -15.68
N ASP A 128 5.25 11.65 -14.94
CA ASP A 128 4.90 11.76 -13.53
C ASP A 128 6.09 12.34 -12.75
N ALA A 129 5.82 13.32 -11.87
CA ALA A 129 6.84 13.96 -11.06
C ALA A 129 7.54 13.01 -10.07
N ARG A 130 7.00 11.81 -9.87
CA ARG A 130 7.58 10.75 -9.01
C ARG A 130 8.68 9.94 -9.69
N ILE A 131 8.85 10.04 -11.01
CA ILE A 131 9.91 9.29 -11.70
C ILE A 131 11.29 9.68 -11.15
N GLY A 132 12.19 8.70 -11.11
CA GLY A 132 13.57 8.90 -10.66
C GLY A 132 14.38 9.79 -11.59
N ILE A 133 15.32 10.56 -11.04
CA ILE A 133 16.24 11.40 -11.82
C ILE A 133 17.08 10.55 -12.77
N ASP A 134 17.46 9.33 -12.39
CA ASP A 134 18.22 8.42 -13.25
C ASP A 134 17.42 8.04 -14.50
N GLN A 135 16.13 7.77 -14.35
CA GLN A 135 15.24 7.48 -15.47
C GLN A 135 15.09 8.69 -16.42
N LEU A 136 14.95 9.91 -15.84
CA LEU A 136 14.90 11.14 -16.64
C LEU A 136 16.21 11.36 -17.40
N ASN A 137 17.35 11.14 -16.75
CA ASN A 137 18.67 11.27 -17.37
C ASN A 137 18.84 10.33 -18.57
N GLU A 138 18.44 9.07 -18.43
CA GLU A 138 18.48 8.08 -19.50
C GLU A 138 17.54 8.45 -20.64
N LEU A 139 16.29 8.85 -20.32
CA LEU A 139 15.26 9.18 -21.31
C LEU A 139 15.65 10.38 -22.16
N MET A 140 16.13 11.46 -21.52
CA MET A 140 16.41 12.75 -22.16
C MET A 140 17.88 12.93 -22.54
N ASN A 141 18.73 11.92 -22.24
CA ASN A 141 20.19 11.96 -22.44
C ASN A 141 20.84 13.21 -21.83
N VAL A 142 20.44 13.55 -20.61
CA VAL A 142 20.97 14.67 -19.80
C VAL A 142 21.70 14.12 -18.58
N ASN A 143 22.40 14.99 -17.84
CA ASN A 143 23.12 14.59 -16.63
C ASN A 143 22.75 15.50 -15.46
N ILE A 144 21.57 15.28 -14.88
CA ILE A 144 21.15 15.94 -13.65
C ILE A 144 21.78 15.15 -12.49
N VAL A 145 22.64 15.83 -11.73
CA VAL A 145 23.25 15.23 -10.53
C VAL A 145 22.32 15.41 -9.34
N SER A 146 21.97 14.30 -8.70
CA SER A 146 21.19 14.30 -7.46
C SER A 146 21.96 15.02 -6.35
N ASP A 147 21.38 16.10 -5.82
CA ASP A 147 21.89 16.85 -4.66
C ASP A 147 20.73 17.09 -3.68
N GLY A 148 20.42 16.05 -2.90
CA GLY A 148 19.33 16.08 -1.92
C GLY A 148 17.92 15.85 -2.48
N PHE A 149 17.80 15.29 -3.68
CA PHE A 149 16.55 14.86 -4.30
C PHE A 149 16.78 13.64 -5.19
N ASP A 150 15.78 12.76 -5.31
CA ASP A 150 15.84 11.52 -6.09
C ASP A 150 14.80 11.48 -7.23
N THR A 151 13.82 12.39 -7.24
CA THR A 151 12.72 12.42 -8.20
C THR A 151 12.68 13.73 -8.99
N VAL A 152 11.97 13.73 -10.13
CA VAL A 152 11.72 14.93 -10.95
C VAL A 152 11.02 16.03 -10.14
N GLY A 153 10.02 15.66 -9.33
CA GLY A 153 9.34 16.61 -8.44
C GLY A 153 10.29 17.23 -7.42
N GLY A 154 11.18 16.42 -6.84
CA GLY A 154 12.23 16.89 -5.93
C GLY A 154 13.23 17.85 -6.62
N PHE A 155 13.65 17.54 -7.84
CA PHE A 155 14.49 18.41 -8.66
C PHE A 155 13.81 19.75 -8.95
N LEU A 156 12.53 19.74 -9.36
CA LEU A 156 11.76 20.95 -9.61
C LEU A 156 11.63 21.81 -8.36
N TYR A 157 11.32 21.19 -7.21
CA TYR A 157 11.25 21.88 -5.92
C TYR A 157 12.59 22.55 -5.56
N HIS A 158 13.69 21.82 -5.73
CA HIS A 158 15.04 22.33 -5.46
C HIS A 158 15.39 23.52 -6.37
N ARG A 159 15.05 23.47 -7.65
CA ARG A 159 15.35 24.53 -8.64
C ARG A 159 14.47 25.75 -8.48
N LEU A 160 13.19 25.58 -8.17
CA LEU A 160 12.22 26.67 -8.01
C LEU A 160 12.32 27.34 -6.62
N GLY A 161 12.83 26.62 -5.61
CA GLY A 161 12.84 27.07 -4.21
C GLY A 161 11.44 27.19 -3.58
N LYS A 162 10.42 26.64 -4.23
CA LYS A 162 9.01 26.61 -3.78
C LYS A 162 8.35 25.33 -4.30
N LEU A 163 7.17 24.99 -3.76
CA LEU A 163 6.35 23.91 -4.31
C LEU A 163 6.00 24.22 -5.78
N PRO A 164 6.27 23.28 -6.71
CA PRO A 164 5.89 23.42 -8.11
C PRO A 164 4.39 23.62 -8.26
N SER A 165 3.99 24.47 -9.18
CA SER A 165 2.60 24.77 -9.51
C SER A 165 2.42 24.80 -11.03
N SER A 166 1.21 24.46 -11.49
CA SER A 166 0.90 24.49 -12.93
C SER A 166 1.33 25.81 -13.59
N GLY A 167 2.06 25.69 -14.69
CA GLY A 167 2.66 26.81 -15.44
C GLY A 167 4.08 27.19 -15.01
N ASP A 168 4.63 26.61 -13.91
CA ASP A 168 6.04 26.81 -13.58
C ASP A 168 6.93 26.11 -14.64
N LEU A 169 8.08 26.75 -14.96
CA LEU A 169 8.99 26.30 -15.99
C LEU A 169 10.42 26.25 -15.43
N VAL A 170 11.13 25.19 -15.70
CA VAL A 170 12.53 24.98 -15.32
C VAL A 170 13.33 24.63 -16.57
N GLU A 171 14.40 25.36 -16.82
CA GLU A 171 15.38 25.06 -17.89
C GLU A 171 16.68 24.52 -17.25
N TYR A 172 17.19 23.42 -17.76
CA TYR A 172 18.43 22.80 -17.30
C TYR A 172 19.08 22.01 -18.44
N ASP A 173 20.32 22.32 -18.77
CA ASP A 173 21.17 21.61 -19.74
C ASP A 173 20.47 21.27 -21.08
N GLY A 174 19.71 22.25 -21.61
CA GLY A 174 18.93 22.08 -22.83
C GLY A 174 17.59 21.41 -22.68
N LEU A 175 17.26 20.90 -21.49
CA LEU A 175 15.96 20.36 -21.15
C LEU A 175 15.05 21.48 -20.62
N THR A 176 13.80 21.50 -21.08
CA THR A 176 12.75 22.40 -20.57
C THR A 176 11.66 21.56 -19.93
N ILE A 177 11.40 21.77 -18.65
CA ILE A 177 10.34 21.07 -17.90
C ILE A 177 9.27 22.08 -17.51
N MET A 178 8.03 21.81 -17.92
CA MET A 178 6.85 22.60 -17.56
C MET A 178 5.93 21.79 -16.64
N VAL A 179 5.50 22.40 -15.57
CA VAL A 179 4.50 21.80 -14.64
C VAL A 179 3.10 22.05 -15.19
N ILE A 180 2.32 20.99 -15.37
CA ILE A 180 0.95 21.08 -15.89
C ILE A 180 -0.11 20.76 -14.82
#